data_179d7d828b8bb4a65758ebddb10beeb5
#
_entry.id   179d7d828b8bb4a65758ebddb10beeb5
#
_cell.length_a   1.000
_cell.length_b   1.000
_cell.length_c   1.000
_cell.angle_alpha   90.00
_cell.angle_beta   90.00
_cell.angle_gamma   90.00
#
_symmetry.space_group_name_H-M   'P 1'
#
loop_
_entity.id
_entity.type
_entity.pdbx_description
1 polymer ?
#
loop_
_entity_poly.entity_id
_entity_poly.type
_entity_poly.pdbx_seq_one_letter_code
_entity_poly.pdbx_strand_id
1 'polypeptide(L)'
;MKLVVIAAPGVSTDIVVNWLVDTGFGPAAILIEPAQSRRALLRGRLRRLGLRAVLGQLAFMALVPPMLRRQSAKRRAEIIARHGLRPDPLPETALTRVASVNAPETASLLGDIAPGVVVLSGTRIVKPATLAAAGCPVLNIHAGITPAYRGVHGGYWALWQGQPQEFGATLHLVDAGVDTGAVLAQCRPQPAPADNFTTYPLLQLAAALPALTACLEQLREGQPPHTPAARDAGPGCQWYHPTLGQYLAGWRRGVR
;
A
#
# COMPACT_ATOMS: atom_id res chain seq x y z
N MET A 1 -0.59 -20.17 13.26
CA MET A 1 -0.34 -18.71 13.49
C MET A 1 -1.63 -17.96 13.18
N LYS A 2 -2.13 -17.11 14.08
CA LYS A 2 -3.29 -16.26 13.82
C LYS A 2 -2.82 -15.03 13.04
N LEU A 3 -3.42 -14.78 11.86
CA LEU A 3 -3.17 -13.61 11.05
C LEU A 3 -4.33 -12.63 11.22
N VAL A 4 -4.04 -11.35 11.43
CA VAL A 4 -5.04 -10.27 11.41
C VAL A 4 -4.72 -9.31 10.28
N VAL A 5 -5.75 -8.93 9.50
CA VAL A 5 -5.64 -7.85 8.52
C VAL A 5 -6.27 -6.59 9.12
N ILE A 6 -5.57 -5.46 9.08
CA ILE A 6 -6.14 -4.15 9.37
C ILE A 6 -6.09 -3.32 8.10
N ALA A 7 -7.24 -2.83 7.67
CA ALA A 7 -7.32 -2.21 6.35
C ALA A 7 -8.30 -1.04 6.28
N ALA A 8 -8.14 -0.22 5.24
CA ALA A 8 -9.20 0.66 4.74
C ALA A 8 -9.94 -0.02 3.59
N PRO A 9 -11.22 0.32 3.34
CA PRO A 9 -11.99 -0.25 2.24
C PRO A 9 -11.38 0.09 0.88
N GLY A 10 -11.33 -0.88 -0.01
CA GLY A 10 -10.89 -0.65 -1.40
C GLY A 10 -10.39 -1.92 -2.09
N VAL A 11 -10.33 -1.86 -3.42
CA VAL A 11 -9.95 -2.97 -4.29
C VAL A 11 -8.59 -3.60 -3.92
N SER A 12 -7.63 -2.80 -3.45
CA SER A 12 -6.33 -3.34 -3.00
C SER A 12 -6.48 -4.22 -1.77
N THR A 13 -7.36 -3.85 -0.84
CA THR A 13 -7.69 -4.64 0.35
C THR A 13 -8.38 -5.92 -0.02
N ASP A 14 -9.37 -5.85 -0.93
CA ASP A 14 -10.06 -7.04 -1.42
C ASP A 14 -9.08 -8.03 -2.05
N ILE A 15 -8.17 -7.54 -2.90
CA ILE A 15 -7.13 -8.37 -3.52
C ILE A 15 -6.19 -8.99 -2.47
N VAL A 16 -5.71 -8.22 -1.49
CA VAL A 16 -4.80 -8.73 -0.45
C VAL A 16 -5.46 -9.82 0.37
N VAL A 17 -6.69 -9.60 0.84
CA VAL A 17 -7.40 -10.59 1.67
C VAL A 17 -7.74 -11.84 0.87
N ASN A 18 -8.26 -11.68 -0.36
CA ASN A 18 -8.55 -12.82 -1.22
C ASN A 18 -7.30 -13.64 -1.54
N TRP A 19 -6.16 -12.97 -1.80
CA TRP A 19 -4.88 -13.64 -1.99
C TRP A 19 -4.45 -14.44 -0.75
N LEU A 20 -4.57 -13.85 0.44
CA LEU A 20 -4.25 -14.54 1.69
C LEU A 20 -5.12 -15.79 1.89
N VAL A 21 -6.41 -15.71 1.58
CA VAL A 21 -7.32 -16.86 1.62
C VAL A 21 -6.89 -17.94 0.63
N ASP A 22 -6.61 -17.55 -0.62
CA ASP A 22 -6.24 -18.48 -1.71
C ASP A 22 -4.91 -19.18 -1.47
N THR A 23 -3.99 -18.53 -0.73
CA THR A 23 -2.68 -19.08 -0.39
C THR A 23 -2.63 -19.80 0.97
N GLY A 24 -3.79 -20.01 1.62
CA GLY A 24 -3.89 -20.75 2.87
C GLY A 24 -3.51 -19.94 4.13
N PHE A 25 -3.50 -18.60 4.03
CA PHE A 25 -3.30 -17.67 5.13
C PHE A 25 -4.57 -16.88 5.46
N GLY A 26 -5.72 -17.51 5.39
CA GLY A 26 -7.00 -16.86 5.71
C GLY A 26 -6.93 -16.14 7.05
N PRO A 27 -7.28 -14.83 7.11
CA PRO A 27 -7.17 -14.05 8.34
C PRO A 27 -8.16 -14.52 9.40
N ALA A 28 -7.72 -14.55 10.65
CA ALA A 28 -8.56 -14.82 11.82
C ALA A 28 -9.52 -13.65 12.11
N ALA A 29 -9.14 -12.44 11.71
CA ALA A 29 -9.99 -11.25 11.76
C ALA A 29 -9.56 -10.23 10.69
N ILE A 30 -10.55 -9.49 10.17
CA ILE A 30 -10.34 -8.38 9.24
C ILE A 30 -10.93 -7.13 9.88
N LEU A 31 -10.06 -6.25 10.36
CA LEU A 31 -10.44 -4.99 10.99
C LEU A 31 -10.46 -3.88 9.94
N ILE A 32 -11.65 -3.30 9.69
CA ILE A 32 -11.81 -2.24 8.67
C ILE A 32 -12.04 -0.89 9.33
N GLU A 33 -11.09 0.03 9.09
CA GLU A 33 -11.25 1.43 9.49
C GLU A 33 -11.91 2.27 8.38
N PRO A 34 -12.71 3.29 8.71
CA PRO A 34 -13.29 4.16 7.69
C PRO A 34 -12.21 4.97 6.98
N ALA A 35 -12.44 5.30 5.71
CA ALA A 35 -11.59 6.20 4.96
C ALA A 35 -11.37 7.51 5.73
N GLN A 36 -10.15 8.05 5.67
CA GLN A 36 -9.82 9.29 6.37
C GLN A 36 -10.70 10.45 5.89
N SER A 37 -11.13 11.29 6.82
CA SER A 37 -11.91 12.48 6.52
C SER A 37 -11.22 13.37 5.47
N ARG A 38 -11.89 13.63 4.35
CA ARG A 38 -11.39 14.51 3.29
C ARG A 38 -10.97 15.89 3.82
N ARG A 39 -11.71 16.42 4.80
CA ARG A 39 -11.41 17.72 5.44
C ARG A 39 -10.12 17.67 6.24
N ALA A 40 -9.88 16.60 7.00
CA ALA A 40 -8.64 16.43 7.77
C ALA A 40 -7.42 16.28 6.85
N LEU A 41 -7.54 15.46 5.79
CA LEU A 41 -6.50 15.29 4.78
C LEU A 41 -6.18 16.62 4.07
N LEU A 42 -7.21 17.37 3.66
CA LEU A 42 -7.05 18.64 2.97
C LEU A 42 -6.35 19.68 3.88
N ARG A 43 -6.77 19.79 5.14
CA ARG A 43 -6.14 20.69 6.12
C ARG A 43 -4.66 20.34 6.35
N GLY A 44 -4.35 19.04 6.48
CA GLY A 44 -2.97 18.57 6.62
C GLY A 44 -2.10 18.90 5.40
N ARG A 45 -2.65 18.70 4.19
CA ARG A 45 -1.95 19.05 2.93
C ARG A 45 -1.75 20.55 2.77
N LEU A 46 -2.76 21.36 3.07
CA LEU A 46 -2.64 22.83 3.01
C LEU A 46 -1.50 23.36 3.90
N ARG A 47 -1.38 22.83 5.13
CA ARG A 47 -0.31 23.21 6.05
C ARG A 47 1.08 22.81 5.56
N ARG A 48 1.22 21.67 4.88
CA ARG A 48 2.52 21.12 4.46
C ARG A 48 2.97 21.58 3.09
N LEU A 49 2.05 21.72 2.14
CA LEU A 49 2.35 21.91 0.72
C LEU A 49 1.92 23.27 0.18
N GLY A 50 1.08 23.99 0.91
CA GLY A 50 0.52 25.28 0.49
C GLY A 50 -0.65 25.16 -0.50
N LEU A 51 -1.36 26.28 -0.70
CA LEU A 51 -2.60 26.32 -1.47
C LEU A 51 -2.43 25.93 -2.95
N ARG A 52 -1.37 26.44 -3.60
CA ARG A 52 -1.13 26.19 -5.03
C ARG A 52 -0.94 24.69 -5.33
N ALA A 53 -0.13 24.01 -4.52
CA ALA A 53 0.10 22.58 -4.67
C ALA A 53 -1.19 21.79 -4.42
N VAL A 54 -1.95 22.13 -3.39
CA VAL A 54 -3.21 21.46 -3.07
C VAL A 54 -4.24 21.63 -4.18
N LEU A 55 -4.42 22.82 -4.73
CA LEU A 55 -5.31 23.04 -5.87
C LEU A 55 -4.88 22.22 -7.10
N GLY A 56 -3.58 22.18 -7.39
CA GLY A 56 -3.04 21.36 -8.46
C GLY A 56 -3.26 19.85 -8.25
N GLN A 57 -3.15 19.37 -7.00
CA GLN A 57 -3.45 17.97 -6.64
C GLN A 57 -4.94 17.66 -6.75
N LEU A 58 -5.81 18.58 -6.33
CA LEU A 58 -7.26 18.40 -6.46
C LEU A 58 -7.69 18.34 -7.92
N ALA A 59 -7.16 19.24 -8.76
CA ALA A 59 -7.40 19.21 -10.20
C ALA A 59 -6.92 17.88 -10.82
N PHE A 60 -5.71 17.42 -10.47
CA PHE A 60 -5.23 16.12 -10.91
C PHE A 60 -6.17 14.99 -10.50
N MET A 61 -6.52 14.90 -9.21
CA MET A 61 -7.36 13.82 -8.67
C MET A 61 -8.77 13.80 -9.27
N ALA A 62 -9.33 14.98 -9.61
CA ALA A 62 -10.65 15.09 -10.21
C ALA A 62 -10.68 14.71 -11.68
N LEU A 63 -9.62 15.00 -12.43
CA LEU A 63 -9.61 14.87 -13.89
C LEU A 63 -8.88 13.60 -14.36
N VAL A 64 -7.67 13.36 -13.89
CA VAL A 64 -6.77 12.37 -14.49
C VAL A 64 -7.12 10.93 -14.12
N PRO A 65 -7.19 10.52 -12.84
CA PRO A 65 -7.47 9.12 -12.51
C PRO A 65 -8.82 8.61 -13.02
N PRO A 66 -9.94 9.38 -13.00
CA PRO A 66 -11.20 8.91 -13.57
C PRO A 66 -11.12 8.65 -15.07
N MET A 67 -10.45 9.55 -15.83
CA MET A 67 -10.22 9.39 -17.25
C MET A 67 -9.36 8.14 -17.54
N LEU A 68 -8.21 8.02 -16.87
CA LEU A 68 -7.31 6.89 -17.06
C LEU A 68 -7.95 5.56 -16.68
N ARG A 69 -8.74 5.49 -15.61
CA ARG A 69 -9.46 4.26 -15.22
C ARG A 69 -10.39 3.76 -16.32
N ARG A 70 -11.10 4.66 -16.99
CA ARG A 70 -11.97 4.30 -18.12
C ARG A 70 -11.14 3.78 -19.31
N GLN A 71 -10.07 4.48 -19.65
CA GLN A 71 -9.19 4.11 -20.77
C GLN A 71 -8.44 2.80 -20.52
N SER A 72 -8.10 2.51 -19.26
CA SER A 72 -7.29 1.35 -18.86
C SER A 72 -8.13 0.16 -18.41
N ALA A 73 -9.45 0.16 -18.59
CA ALA A 73 -10.32 -0.92 -18.09
C ALA A 73 -9.87 -2.29 -18.60
N LYS A 74 -9.58 -2.42 -19.89
CA LYS A 74 -9.06 -3.66 -20.51
C LYS A 74 -7.72 -4.05 -19.91
N ARG A 75 -6.76 -3.10 -19.81
CA ARG A 75 -5.43 -3.37 -19.26
C ARG A 75 -5.48 -3.79 -17.80
N ARG A 76 -6.35 -3.18 -16.99
CA ARG A 76 -6.58 -3.59 -15.61
C ARG A 76 -7.09 -5.03 -15.52
N ALA A 77 -8.06 -5.39 -16.35
CA ALA A 77 -8.58 -6.76 -16.43
C ALA A 77 -7.49 -7.77 -16.85
N GLU A 78 -6.64 -7.42 -17.82
CA GLU A 78 -5.48 -8.23 -18.22
C GLU A 78 -4.50 -8.47 -17.08
N ILE A 79 -4.16 -7.43 -16.31
CA ILE A 79 -3.24 -7.55 -15.16
C ILE A 79 -3.88 -8.47 -14.10
N ILE A 80 -5.14 -8.26 -13.77
CA ILE A 80 -5.90 -9.04 -12.80
C ILE A 80 -5.89 -10.53 -13.21
N ALA A 81 -6.27 -10.83 -14.46
CA ALA A 81 -6.31 -12.19 -14.97
C ALA A 81 -4.91 -12.84 -15.02
N ARG A 82 -3.91 -12.10 -15.53
CA ARG A 82 -2.53 -12.60 -15.68
C ARG A 82 -1.89 -13.00 -14.34
N HIS A 83 -2.19 -12.28 -13.28
CA HIS A 83 -1.60 -12.49 -11.97
C HIS A 83 -2.52 -13.23 -11.00
N GLY A 84 -3.67 -13.72 -11.45
CA GLY A 84 -4.63 -14.44 -10.62
C GLY A 84 -5.18 -13.60 -9.45
N LEU A 85 -5.28 -12.27 -9.64
CA LEU A 85 -5.78 -11.40 -8.59
C LEU A 85 -7.31 -11.50 -8.50
N ARG A 86 -7.85 -11.48 -7.29
CA ARG A 86 -9.29 -11.48 -7.06
C ARG A 86 -9.73 -10.17 -6.40
N PRO A 87 -10.28 -9.22 -7.18
CA PRO A 87 -10.79 -7.94 -6.67
C PRO A 87 -12.22 -8.04 -6.14
N ASP A 88 -12.76 -9.27 -5.96
CA ASP A 88 -14.12 -9.48 -5.49
C ASP A 88 -14.30 -8.86 -4.10
N PRO A 89 -15.39 -8.10 -3.86
CA PRO A 89 -15.65 -7.49 -2.57
C PRO A 89 -15.73 -8.52 -1.46
N LEU A 90 -15.12 -8.21 -0.33
CA LEU A 90 -15.21 -9.04 0.87
C LEU A 90 -16.63 -9.03 1.44
N PRO A 91 -17.14 -10.17 1.93
CA PRO A 91 -18.46 -10.23 2.53
C PRO A 91 -18.49 -9.39 3.84
N GLU A 92 -19.51 -8.56 4.00
CA GLU A 92 -19.64 -7.71 5.20
C GLU A 92 -19.61 -8.50 6.51
N THR A 93 -20.08 -9.74 6.50
CA THR A 93 -20.07 -10.64 7.66
C THR A 93 -18.66 -11.07 8.10
N ALA A 94 -17.65 -10.93 7.24
CA ALA A 94 -16.26 -11.22 7.56
C ALA A 94 -15.52 -9.99 8.13
N LEU A 95 -16.17 -8.81 8.15
CA LEU A 95 -15.52 -7.56 8.51
C LEU A 95 -15.89 -7.12 9.92
N THR A 96 -14.89 -6.78 10.72
CA THR A 96 -15.06 -6.08 11.99
C THR A 96 -14.74 -4.60 11.80
N ARG A 97 -15.72 -3.74 11.97
CA ARG A 97 -15.56 -2.30 11.79
C ARG A 97 -14.97 -1.67 13.04
N VAL A 98 -13.91 -0.88 12.88
CA VAL A 98 -13.26 -0.12 13.94
C VAL A 98 -13.26 1.38 13.58
N ALA A 99 -13.30 2.27 14.58
CA ALA A 99 -13.27 3.71 14.31
C ALA A 99 -11.94 4.16 13.71
N SER A 100 -10.84 3.52 14.08
CA SER A 100 -9.50 3.78 13.57
C SER A 100 -8.57 2.63 13.93
N VAL A 101 -7.55 2.37 13.11
CA VAL A 101 -6.44 1.48 13.48
C VAL A 101 -5.80 1.87 14.83
N ASN A 102 -5.86 3.17 15.18
CA ASN A 102 -5.29 3.72 16.42
C ASN A 102 -6.31 3.93 17.55
N ALA A 103 -7.52 3.40 17.43
CA ALA A 103 -8.52 3.52 18.46
C ALA A 103 -8.27 2.52 19.61
N PRO A 104 -8.63 2.86 20.85
CA PRO A 104 -8.46 1.95 21.99
C PRO A 104 -9.12 0.59 21.79
N GLU A 105 -10.30 0.55 21.17
CA GLU A 105 -10.99 -0.70 20.87
C GLU A 105 -10.20 -1.59 19.90
N THR A 106 -9.44 -1.01 18.96
CA THR A 106 -8.58 -1.78 18.06
C THR A 106 -7.42 -2.42 18.84
N ALA A 107 -6.83 -1.70 19.77
CA ALA A 107 -5.78 -2.22 20.66
C ALA A 107 -6.33 -3.37 21.53
N SER A 108 -7.54 -3.22 22.09
CA SER A 108 -8.20 -4.26 22.87
C SER A 108 -8.45 -5.51 22.03
N LEU A 109 -9.03 -5.36 20.83
CA LEU A 109 -9.26 -6.47 19.91
C LEU A 109 -7.96 -7.20 19.53
N LEU A 110 -6.86 -6.49 19.31
CA LEU A 110 -5.57 -7.11 19.03
C LEU A 110 -5.06 -7.90 20.23
N GLY A 111 -5.22 -7.38 21.45
CA GLY A 111 -4.89 -8.09 22.69
C GLY A 111 -5.71 -9.38 22.86
N ASP A 112 -7.02 -9.32 22.63
CA ASP A 112 -7.93 -10.47 22.77
C ASP A 112 -7.67 -11.56 21.71
N ILE A 113 -7.38 -11.14 20.47
CA ILE A 113 -7.06 -12.07 19.37
C ILE A 113 -5.69 -12.69 19.57
N ALA A 114 -4.71 -11.94 20.11
CA ALA A 114 -3.30 -12.30 20.24
C ALA A 114 -2.74 -12.83 18.91
N PRO A 115 -2.61 -11.95 17.87
CA PRO A 115 -2.14 -12.37 16.57
C PRO A 115 -0.66 -12.76 16.57
N GLY A 116 -0.27 -13.69 15.72
CA GLY A 116 1.13 -13.98 15.43
C GLY A 116 1.72 -13.07 14.34
N VAL A 117 0.86 -12.41 13.56
CA VAL A 117 1.23 -11.42 12.54
C VAL A 117 0.04 -10.52 12.20
N VAL A 118 0.33 -9.25 11.91
CA VAL A 118 -0.64 -8.29 11.37
C VAL A 118 -0.21 -7.85 9.98
N VAL A 119 -1.15 -7.82 9.02
CA VAL A 119 -0.93 -7.27 7.67
C VAL A 119 -1.76 -6.00 7.52
N LEU A 120 -1.12 -4.91 7.10
CA LEU A 120 -1.80 -3.63 6.84
C LEU A 120 -2.12 -3.49 5.35
N SER A 121 -3.28 -2.89 5.04
CA SER A 121 -3.67 -2.54 3.66
C SER A 121 -4.38 -1.18 3.62
N GLY A 122 -3.70 -0.14 3.14
CA GLY A 122 -4.28 1.18 2.92
C GLY A 122 -4.72 1.93 4.17
N THR A 123 -4.24 1.55 5.34
CA THR A 123 -4.55 2.20 6.62
C THR A 123 -3.93 3.60 6.74
N ARG A 124 -4.35 4.37 7.73
CA ARG A 124 -3.58 5.53 8.20
C ARG A 124 -2.31 5.09 8.92
N ILE A 125 -1.41 6.04 9.19
CA ILE A 125 -0.18 5.77 9.96
C ILE A 125 -0.54 5.13 11.30
N VAL A 126 0.08 3.98 11.58
CA VAL A 126 -0.11 3.23 12.83
C VAL A 126 0.76 3.86 13.92
N LYS A 127 0.16 4.11 15.08
CA LYS A 127 0.87 4.71 16.22
C LYS A 127 1.64 3.64 17.02
N PRO A 128 2.69 4.04 17.74
CA PRO A 128 3.47 3.12 18.60
C PRO A 128 2.62 2.31 19.58
N ALA A 129 1.57 2.91 20.14
CA ALA A 129 0.67 2.22 21.06
C ALA A 129 -0.08 1.05 20.41
N THR A 130 -0.50 1.20 19.15
CA THR A 130 -1.15 0.12 18.41
C THR A 130 -0.15 -0.97 18.02
N LEU A 131 1.07 -0.60 17.64
CA LEU A 131 2.14 -1.56 17.36
C LEU A 131 2.49 -2.38 18.60
N ALA A 132 2.59 -1.72 19.76
CA ALA A 132 2.82 -2.40 21.05
C ALA A 132 1.67 -3.34 21.42
N ALA A 133 0.42 -2.93 21.18
CA ALA A 133 -0.76 -3.77 21.44
C ALA A 133 -0.83 -5.00 20.52
N ALA A 134 -0.32 -4.91 19.29
CA ALA A 134 -0.24 -6.04 18.39
C ALA A 134 0.72 -7.13 18.92
N GLY A 135 1.82 -6.74 19.57
CA GLY A 135 2.78 -7.67 20.20
C GLY A 135 3.46 -8.66 19.23
N CYS A 136 3.36 -8.42 17.94
CA CYS A 136 3.83 -9.29 16.87
C CYS A 136 4.34 -8.48 15.66
N PRO A 137 5.00 -9.11 14.67
CA PRO A 137 5.36 -8.45 13.43
C PRO A 137 4.15 -7.84 12.73
N VAL A 138 4.28 -6.57 12.33
CA VAL A 138 3.29 -5.86 11.52
C VAL A 138 3.88 -5.62 10.14
N LEU A 139 3.26 -6.14 9.09
CA LEU A 139 3.71 -6.13 7.71
C LEU A 139 2.92 -5.12 6.89
N ASN A 140 3.59 -4.44 5.97
CA ASN A 140 2.93 -3.56 4.99
C ASN A 140 3.54 -3.74 3.59
N ILE A 141 2.69 -3.75 2.58
CA ILE A 141 3.12 -3.61 1.18
C ILE A 141 3.00 -2.14 0.80
N HIS A 142 4.13 -1.51 0.55
CA HIS A 142 4.22 -0.14 0.08
C HIS A 142 4.44 -0.09 -1.44
N ALA A 143 3.63 0.72 -2.15
CA ALA A 143 3.74 0.89 -3.60
C ALA A 143 4.85 1.88 -3.99
N GLY A 144 6.08 1.54 -3.63
CA GLY A 144 7.30 2.29 -3.89
C GLY A 144 8.51 1.52 -3.35
N ILE A 145 9.68 1.76 -3.92
CA ILE A 145 10.94 1.21 -3.41
C ILE A 145 11.43 2.12 -2.27
N THR A 146 11.39 1.61 -1.04
CA THR A 146 11.86 2.35 0.14
C THR A 146 13.38 2.15 0.33
N PRO A 147 14.09 3.13 0.88
CA PRO A 147 13.61 4.41 1.40
C PRO A 147 13.42 5.52 0.35
N ALA A 148 13.82 5.34 -0.90
CA ALA A 148 13.83 6.39 -1.93
C ALA A 148 12.42 6.93 -2.26
N TYR A 149 11.41 6.06 -2.31
CA TYR A 149 10.05 6.40 -2.76
C TYR A 149 9.01 6.10 -1.69
N ARG A 150 9.10 6.76 -0.53
CA ARG A 150 8.11 6.67 0.57
C ARG A 150 6.87 7.52 0.29
N GLY A 151 5.77 7.24 0.96
CA GLY A 151 4.53 8.02 0.88
C GLY A 151 3.57 7.49 -0.18
N VAL A 152 3.19 8.25 -1.21
CA VAL A 152 2.19 7.80 -2.17
C VAL A 152 2.71 7.81 -3.61
N HIS A 153 2.29 6.81 -4.40
CA HIS A 153 2.62 6.67 -5.83
C HIS A 153 4.12 6.56 -6.13
N GLY A 154 4.88 5.87 -5.28
CA GLY A 154 6.34 5.73 -5.43
C GLY A 154 6.76 5.25 -6.80
N GLY A 155 6.06 4.26 -7.40
CA GLY A 155 6.35 3.79 -8.75
C GLY A 155 6.17 4.86 -9.83
N TYR A 156 5.09 5.67 -9.75
CA TYR A 156 4.92 6.81 -10.67
C TYR A 156 6.07 7.82 -10.55
N TRP A 157 6.48 8.14 -9.33
CA TRP A 157 7.56 9.09 -9.10
C TRP A 157 8.92 8.57 -9.55
N ALA A 158 9.18 7.26 -9.43
CA ALA A 158 10.38 6.64 -9.98
C ALA A 158 10.44 6.82 -11.51
N LEU A 159 9.36 6.55 -12.21
CA LEU A 159 9.27 6.76 -13.65
C LEU A 159 9.39 8.25 -14.02
N TRP A 160 8.73 9.12 -13.25
CA TRP A 160 8.77 10.58 -13.48
C TRP A 160 10.18 11.14 -13.34
N GLN A 161 11.02 10.57 -12.46
CA GLN A 161 12.43 10.92 -12.28
C GLN A 161 13.36 10.25 -13.30
N GLY A 162 12.85 9.42 -14.22
CA GLY A 162 13.66 8.69 -15.19
C GLY A 162 14.43 7.52 -14.57
N GLN A 163 13.92 6.95 -13.50
CA GLN A 163 14.50 5.79 -12.80
C GLN A 163 13.58 4.56 -12.88
N PRO A 164 13.34 4.00 -14.07
CA PRO A 164 12.42 2.87 -14.24
C PRO A 164 12.86 1.62 -13.48
N GLN A 165 14.15 1.45 -13.18
CA GLN A 165 14.69 0.38 -12.36
C GLN A 165 14.21 0.45 -10.90
N GLU A 166 13.73 1.61 -10.44
CA GLU A 166 13.15 1.83 -9.11
C GLU A 166 11.61 1.80 -9.13
N PHE A 167 11.00 1.40 -10.25
CA PHE A 167 9.58 1.09 -10.28
C PHE A 167 9.32 -0.22 -9.54
N GLY A 168 8.58 -0.17 -8.43
CA GLY A 168 8.34 -1.39 -7.67
C GLY A 168 7.57 -1.18 -6.37
N ALA A 169 7.51 -2.24 -5.59
CA ALA A 169 6.89 -2.28 -4.27
C ALA A 169 7.87 -2.81 -3.23
N THR A 170 7.68 -2.41 -1.99
CA THR A 170 8.43 -2.89 -0.83
C THR A 170 7.51 -3.58 0.15
N LEU A 171 7.82 -4.82 0.53
CA LEU A 171 7.31 -5.45 1.73
C LEU A 171 8.24 -5.09 2.88
N HIS A 172 7.71 -4.53 3.95
CA HIS A 172 8.51 -4.09 5.10
C HIS A 172 7.79 -4.32 6.42
N LEU A 173 8.56 -4.40 7.50
CA LEU A 173 8.03 -4.27 8.86
C LEU A 173 7.55 -2.83 9.08
N VAL A 174 6.50 -2.68 9.86
CA VAL A 174 5.98 -1.34 10.20
C VAL A 174 6.61 -0.89 11.51
N ASP A 175 7.14 0.33 11.49
CA ASP A 175 7.65 1.04 12.66
C ASP A 175 6.86 2.33 12.92
N ALA A 176 7.35 3.18 13.79
CA ALA A 176 6.71 4.46 14.12
C ALA A 176 6.81 5.53 13.01
N GLY A 177 7.62 5.27 11.98
CA GLY A 177 7.82 6.18 10.85
C GLY A 177 6.84 5.95 9.69
N VAL A 178 7.02 6.70 8.60
CA VAL A 178 6.27 6.50 7.37
C VAL A 178 7.13 5.70 6.40
N ASP A 179 6.79 4.43 6.20
CA ASP A 179 7.49 3.50 5.31
C ASP A 179 9.01 3.44 5.60
N THR A 180 9.40 3.46 6.89
CA THR A 180 10.79 3.48 7.36
C THR A 180 11.26 2.18 7.98
N GLY A 181 10.36 1.25 8.23
CA GLY A 181 10.67 -0.03 8.85
C GLY A 181 11.55 -0.93 8.00
N ALA A 182 12.09 -1.97 8.65
CA ALA A 182 13.02 -2.89 8.01
C ALA A 182 12.44 -3.52 6.74
N VAL A 183 13.16 -3.41 5.64
CA VAL A 183 12.80 -3.98 4.33
C VAL A 183 12.94 -5.49 4.38
N LEU A 184 11.89 -6.21 3.98
CA LEU A 184 11.86 -7.66 3.87
C LEU A 184 12.02 -8.12 2.41
N ALA A 185 11.39 -7.41 1.48
CA ALA A 185 11.54 -7.66 0.06
C ALA A 185 11.30 -6.39 -0.76
N GLN A 186 11.98 -6.29 -1.91
CA GLN A 186 11.74 -5.26 -2.92
C GLN A 186 11.43 -5.94 -4.24
N CYS A 187 10.22 -5.73 -4.75
CA CYS A 187 9.71 -6.34 -5.97
C CYS A 187 9.66 -5.29 -7.08
N ARG A 188 10.33 -5.56 -8.20
CA ARG A 188 10.50 -4.63 -9.33
C ARG A 188 9.86 -5.16 -10.62
N PRO A 189 8.53 -5.09 -10.78
CA PRO A 189 7.89 -5.44 -12.04
C PRO A 189 8.24 -4.41 -13.11
N GLN A 190 8.19 -4.84 -14.38
CA GLN A 190 8.40 -3.94 -15.51
C GLN A 190 7.05 -3.45 -16.04
N PRO A 191 6.75 -2.13 -15.99
CA PRO A 191 5.54 -1.61 -16.60
C PRO A 191 5.63 -1.65 -18.12
N ALA A 192 4.53 -2.02 -18.77
CA ALA A 192 4.41 -1.99 -20.21
C ALA A 192 4.01 -0.57 -20.71
N PRO A 193 4.19 -0.25 -21.99
CA PRO A 193 3.77 1.05 -22.54
C PRO A 193 2.29 1.37 -22.39
N ALA A 194 1.43 0.35 -22.22
CA ALA A 194 0.01 0.50 -21.97
C ALA A 194 -0.32 0.82 -20.49
N ASP A 195 0.67 0.71 -19.60
CA ASP A 195 0.46 0.96 -18.18
C ASP A 195 0.50 2.46 -17.87
N ASN A 196 -0.18 2.84 -16.80
CA ASN A 196 -0.32 4.24 -16.40
C ASN A 196 -0.60 4.35 -14.90
N PHE A 197 -0.76 5.57 -14.42
CA PHE A 197 -1.00 5.91 -13.02
C PHE A 197 -2.06 5.03 -12.32
N THR A 198 -3.05 4.51 -13.04
CA THR A 198 -4.12 3.68 -12.47
C THR A 198 -3.86 2.18 -12.55
N THR A 199 -2.90 1.74 -13.34
CA THR A 199 -2.48 0.33 -13.44
C THR A 199 -1.21 0.04 -12.63
N TYR A 200 -0.36 1.04 -12.41
CA TYR A 200 0.88 0.89 -11.62
C TYR A 200 0.66 0.24 -10.25
N PRO A 201 -0.33 0.67 -9.43
CA PRO A 201 -0.56 0.03 -8.12
C PRO A 201 -0.93 -1.45 -8.22
N LEU A 202 -1.65 -1.87 -9.27
CA LEU A 202 -1.98 -3.28 -9.48
C LEU A 202 -0.74 -4.11 -9.81
N LEU A 203 0.14 -3.61 -10.67
CA LEU A 203 1.40 -4.28 -11.01
C LEU A 203 2.30 -4.41 -9.79
N GLN A 204 2.41 -3.35 -9.01
CA GLN A 204 3.22 -3.31 -7.79
C GLN A 204 2.69 -4.30 -6.74
N LEU A 205 1.37 -4.31 -6.54
CA LEU A 205 0.72 -5.24 -5.62
C LEU A 205 0.92 -6.69 -6.09
N ALA A 206 0.63 -6.98 -7.36
CA ALA A 206 0.80 -8.32 -7.94
C ALA A 206 2.23 -8.86 -7.77
N ALA A 207 3.23 -8.00 -7.92
CA ALA A 207 4.63 -8.39 -7.75
C ALA A 207 5.00 -8.64 -6.27
N ALA A 208 4.34 -7.96 -5.32
CA ALA A 208 4.67 -8.05 -3.90
C ALA A 208 3.92 -9.17 -3.16
N LEU A 209 2.77 -9.60 -3.64
CA LEU A 209 1.95 -10.64 -2.98
C LEU A 209 2.69 -11.98 -2.79
N PRO A 210 3.46 -12.52 -3.76
CA PRO A 210 4.25 -13.73 -3.53
C PRO A 210 5.31 -13.56 -2.43
N ALA A 211 5.92 -12.38 -2.33
CA ALA A 211 6.88 -12.09 -1.25
C ALA A 211 6.20 -12.01 0.12
N LEU A 212 4.96 -11.50 0.18
CA LEU A 212 4.15 -11.55 1.41
C LEU A 212 3.89 -13.00 1.82
N THR A 213 3.49 -13.86 0.88
CA THR A 213 3.24 -15.30 1.16
C THR A 213 4.51 -15.97 1.69
N ALA A 214 5.65 -15.79 1.03
CA ALA A 214 6.93 -16.36 1.49
C ALA A 214 7.32 -15.88 2.89
N CYS A 215 7.11 -14.61 3.20
CA CYS A 215 7.35 -14.06 4.54
C CYS A 215 6.42 -14.70 5.60
N LEU A 216 5.13 -14.90 5.26
CA LEU A 216 4.17 -15.53 6.15
C LEU A 216 4.48 -17.03 6.38
N GLU A 217 5.03 -17.72 5.39
CA GLU A 217 5.52 -19.10 5.53
C GLU A 217 6.68 -19.16 6.55
N GLN A 218 7.68 -18.29 6.41
CA GLN A 218 8.79 -18.20 7.37
C GLN A 218 8.28 -17.95 8.80
N LEU A 219 7.37 -16.99 8.96
CA LEU A 219 6.77 -16.71 10.28
C LEU A 219 5.98 -17.90 10.83
N ARG A 220 5.27 -18.66 9.98
CA ARG A 220 4.53 -19.86 10.38
C ARG A 220 5.46 -20.97 10.88
N GLU A 221 6.65 -21.06 10.30
CA GLU A 221 7.71 -22.00 10.69
C GLU A 221 8.52 -21.53 11.91
N GLY A 222 8.17 -20.37 12.50
CA GLY A 222 8.88 -19.79 13.65
C GLY A 222 10.20 -19.12 13.27
N GLN A 223 10.46 -18.90 12.00
CA GLN A 223 11.65 -18.21 11.51
C GLN A 223 11.41 -16.69 11.53
N PRO A 224 12.41 -15.87 11.92
CA PRO A 224 12.30 -14.43 11.78
C PRO A 224 12.24 -14.07 10.28
N PRO A 225 11.49 -13.01 9.91
CA PRO A 225 11.45 -12.56 8.53
C PRO A 225 12.86 -12.19 8.04
N HIS A 226 13.26 -12.72 6.89
CA HIS A 226 14.55 -12.39 6.30
C HIS A 226 14.62 -10.90 5.96
N THR A 227 15.61 -10.21 6.50
CA THR A 227 15.90 -8.81 6.17
C THR A 227 17.10 -8.79 5.23
N PRO A 228 16.91 -8.49 3.93
CA PRO A 228 18.04 -8.37 3.01
C PRO A 228 19.01 -7.29 3.50
N ALA A 229 20.30 -7.45 3.18
CA ALA A 229 21.29 -6.42 3.46
C ALA A 229 20.81 -5.06 2.91
N ALA A 230 20.87 -4.03 3.74
CA ALA A 230 20.46 -2.68 3.35
C ALA A 230 21.27 -2.26 2.10
N ARG A 231 20.60 -1.99 0.99
CA ARG A 231 21.22 -1.28 -0.10
C ARG A 231 21.40 0.17 0.32
N ASP A 232 22.57 0.73 0.02
CA ASP A 232 22.84 2.16 0.23
C ASP A 232 21.89 3.00 -0.65
N ALA A 233 20.71 3.30 -0.13
CA ALA A 233 19.62 3.89 -0.89
C ALA A 233 19.49 5.41 -0.64
N GLY A 234 20.56 6.05 -0.18
CA GLY A 234 20.56 7.50 0.06
C GLY A 234 19.44 8.01 0.98
N PRO A 235 19.36 9.31 1.23
CA PRO A 235 18.27 9.88 2.01
C PRO A 235 16.94 9.75 1.26
N GLY A 236 16.04 8.92 1.79
CA GLY A 236 14.73 8.70 1.20
C GLY A 236 13.86 9.96 1.18
N CYS A 237 13.01 10.09 0.15
CA CYS A 237 12.07 11.19 0.01
C CYS A 237 10.63 10.71 0.24
N GLN A 238 9.84 11.56 0.90
CA GLN A 238 8.39 11.32 1.05
C GLN A 238 7.64 12.02 -0.09
N TRP A 239 6.97 11.22 -0.91
CA TRP A 239 6.21 11.67 -2.06
C TRP A 239 4.73 11.85 -1.76
N TYR A 240 4.10 12.79 -2.48
CA TYR A 240 2.68 13.11 -2.37
C TYR A 240 1.98 12.89 -3.73
N HIS A 241 0.66 13.07 -3.77
CA HIS A 241 -0.05 13.08 -5.05
C HIS A 241 0.55 14.12 -5.99
N PRO A 242 0.74 13.81 -7.28
CA PRO A 242 1.19 14.82 -8.23
C PRO A 242 0.16 15.93 -8.39
N THR A 243 0.63 17.13 -8.67
CA THR A 243 -0.22 18.19 -9.19
C THR A 243 -0.54 17.92 -10.67
N LEU A 244 -1.60 18.55 -11.20
CA LEU A 244 -1.92 18.42 -12.62
C LEU A 244 -0.74 18.87 -13.51
N GLY A 245 -0.03 19.95 -13.13
CA GLY A 245 1.17 20.40 -13.85
C GLY A 245 2.31 19.38 -13.85
N GLN A 246 2.58 18.75 -12.70
CA GLN A 246 3.57 17.67 -12.61
C GLN A 246 3.19 16.45 -13.46
N TYR A 247 1.90 16.08 -13.45
CA TYR A 247 1.41 15.00 -14.29
C TYR A 247 1.59 15.31 -15.79
N LEU A 248 1.21 16.51 -16.24
CA LEU A 248 1.39 16.94 -17.62
C LEU A 248 2.86 16.99 -18.04
N ALA A 249 3.76 17.40 -17.13
CA ALA A 249 5.21 17.36 -17.36
C ALA A 249 5.72 15.92 -17.51
N GLY A 250 5.24 14.98 -16.68
CA GLY A 250 5.54 13.55 -16.81
C GLY A 250 5.01 12.96 -18.10
N TRP A 251 3.76 13.29 -18.45
CA TRP A 251 3.12 12.82 -19.68
C TRP A 251 3.91 13.20 -20.94
N ARG A 252 4.46 14.43 -21.00
CA ARG A 252 5.34 14.88 -22.10
C ARG A 252 6.64 14.07 -22.19
N ARG A 253 7.05 13.41 -21.11
CA ARG A 253 8.23 12.51 -21.05
C ARG A 253 7.86 11.04 -21.23
N GLY A 254 6.59 10.73 -21.60
CA GLY A 254 6.11 9.37 -21.77
C GLY A 254 5.63 8.67 -20.50
N VAL A 255 5.64 9.35 -19.35
CA VAL A 255 5.13 8.82 -18.08
C VAL A 255 3.65 9.14 -17.95
N ARG A 256 2.83 8.13 -17.82
CA ARG A 256 1.37 8.24 -17.84
C ARG A 256 0.74 7.87 -16.52
#